data_445dcf202bffd58ef5a80eaff7d637c6
#
_entry.id   445dcf202bffd58ef5a80eaff7d637c6
#
_cell.length_a   1.000
_cell.length_b   1.000
_cell.length_c   1.000
_cell.angle_alpha   90.00
_cell.angle_beta   90.00
_cell.angle_gamma   90.00
#
_symmetry.space_group_name_H-M   'P 1'
#
loop_
_entity.id
_entity.type
_entity.pdbx_description
1 polymer ?
#
loop_
_entity_poly.entity_id
_entity_poly.type
_entity_poly.pdbx_seq_one_letter_code
_entity_poly.pdbx_strand_id
1 'polypeptide(L)'
;MNNKKIHTQLIVLDNEEINSSHFRLHLDLPADCSYIQPGQFAEFYVPPTLQSFLRIPLSIHYVSDKEILFLIQIKGEGTKYLKTLQKGDRIDTILPLGKGFTIPTNKKVALIGGGCGIAPLLFLSNRLAANNNQQHIFLGFRNYEQAMLINDFKKYGEIIVATDDGSFGDKGVITDIFEKKLEKFDYVYSCGPTIMLNKVMEICKYNKLYCEVSLETLMGCGIGACLCLSLIHI
;
A
#
# COMPACT_ATOMS: atom_id res chain seq x y z
N MET A 1 16.71 15.16 -2.20
CA MET A 1 16.15 14.59 -3.45
C MET A 1 14.92 15.38 -3.84
N ASN A 2 14.88 15.90 -5.06
CA ASN A 2 13.73 16.69 -5.54
C ASN A 2 12.54 15.75 -5.71
N ASN A 3 11.60 15.75 -4.77
CA ASN A 3 10.28 15.12 -4.91
C ASN A 3 9.45 15.99 -5.87
N LYS A 4 9.71 15.89 -7.17
CA LYS A 4 8.94 16.61 -8.18
C LYS A 4 7.54 16.02 -8.22
N LYS A 5 6.57 16.75 -7.67
CA LYS A 5 5.14 16.42 -7.81
C LYS A 5 4.69 16.85 -9.20
N ILE A 6 3.91 16.01 -9.86
CA ILE A 6 3.33 16.31 -11.15
C ILE A 6 1.81 16.24 -11.08
N HIS A 7 1.14 17.12 -11.79
CA HIS A 7 -0.29 17.05 -12.07
C HIS A 7 -0.45 16.70 -13.55
N THR A 8 -1.09 15.59 -13.84
CA THR A 8 -1.16 15.05 -15.20
C THR A 8 -2.41 14.21 -15.38
N GLN A 9 -2.72 13.90 -16.64
CA GLN A 9 -3.72 12.88 -16.98
C GLN A 9 -3.00 11.57 -17.29
N LEU A 10 -3.33 10.50 -16.57
CA LEU A 10 -2.85 9.16 -16.84
C LEU A 10 -3.86 8.38 -17.68
N ILE A 11 -3.35 7.51 -18.56
CA ILE A 11 -4.16 6.66 -19.43
C ILE A 11 -4.36 5.30 -18.75
N VAL A 12 -5.60 4.83 -18.70
CA VAL A 12 -5.92 3.48 -18.22
C VAL A 12 -5.43 2.46 -19.25
N LEU A 13 -4.53 1.59 -18.82
CA LEU A 13 -4.00 0.49 -19.62
C LEU A 13 -4.81 -0.78 -19.43
N ASP A 14 -5.27 -1.01 -18.17
CA ASP A 14 -6.10 -2.15 -17.80
C ASP A 14 -6.82 -1.89 -16.47
N ASN A 15 -7.88 -2.63 -16.19
CA ASN A 15 -8.66 -2.61 -14.96
C ASN A 15 -9.01 -4.04 -14.57
N GLU A 16 -8.08 -4.70 -13.87
CA GLU A 16 -8.13 -6.11 -13.51
C GLU A 16 -8.95 -6.34 -12.24
N GLU A 17 -9.96 -7.19 -12.32
CA GLU A 17 -10.69 -7.63 -11.13
C GLU A 17 -9.85 -8.63 -10.33
N ILE A 18 -9.62 -8.36 -9.04
CA ILE A 18 -8.88 -9.25 -8.12
C ILE A 18 -9.86 -10.15 -7.35
N ASN A 19 -10.96 -9.57 -6.86
CA ASN A 19 -12.08 -10.27 -6.25
C ASN A 19 -13.31 -9.36 -6.24
N SER A 20 -14.42 -9.79 -5.67
CA SER A 20 -15.69 -9.04 -5.66
C SER A 20 -15.59 -7.62 -5.05
N SER A 21 -14.58 -7.33 -4.25
CA SER A 21 -14.42 -6.05 -3.54
C SER A 21 -13.13 -5.30 -3.86
N HIS A 22 -12.23 -5.89 -4.66
CA HIS A 22 -10.96 -5.27 -5.00
C HIS A 22 -10.65 -5.40 -6.49
N PHE A 23 -10.02 -4.39 -7.04
CA PHE A 23 -9.49 -4.38 -8.41
C PHE A 23 -8.11 -3.72 -8.45
N ARG A 24 -7.36 -4.00 -9.51
CA ARG A 24 -6.05 -3.41 -9.77
C ARG A 24 -6.14 -2.54 -11.01
N LEU A 25 -5.95 -1.24 -10.82
CA LEU A 25 -5.94 -0.26 -11.90
C LEU A 25 -4.51 -0.10 -12.42
N HIS A 26 -4.32 -0.35 -13.71
CA HIS A 26 -3.07 -0.19 -14.43
C HIS A 26 -3.13 1.12 -15.21
N LEU A 27 -2.19 2.02 -14.95
CA LEU A 27 -2.08 3.30 -15.63
C LEU A 27 -0.72 3.43 -16.30
N ASP A 28 -0.64 4.20 -17.38
CA ASP A 28 0.62 4.53 -18.00
C ASP A 28 1.53 5.30 -17.02
N LEU A 29 2.82 5.05 -17.11
CA LEU A 29 3.79 5.76 -16.30
C LEU A 29 4.29 6.98 -17.08
N PRO A 30 4.15 8.22 -16.55
CA PRO A 30 4.74 9.39 -17.18
C PRO A 30 6.26 9.25 -17.32
N ALA A 31 6.82 9.79 -18.38
CA ALA A 31 8.25 9.81 -18.59
C ALA A 31 8.98 10.42 -17.37
N ASP A 32 10.12 9.84 -17.01
CA ASP A 32 10.96 10.30 -15.90
C ASP A 32 10.30 10.21 -14.50
N CYS A 33 9.59 9.10 -14.23
CA CYS A 33 9.03 8.79 -12.91
C CYS A 33 9.87 7.78 -12.10
N SER A 34 11.15 7.59 -12.42
CA SER A 34 12.08 6.69 -11.71
C SER A 34 12.29 7.04 -10.24
N TYR A 35 11.95 8.29 -9.86
CA TYR A 35 12.07 8.80 -8.49
C TYR A 35 10.91 8.39 -7.56
N ILE A 36 9.87 7.74 -8.06
CA ILE A 36 8.76 7.23 -7.22
C ILE A 36 9.29 6.17 -6.26
N GLN A 37 8.93 6.32 -4.99
CA GLN A 37 9.37 5.45 -3.89
C GLN A 37 8.21 4.66 -3.29
N PRO A 38 8.45 3.43 -2.79
CA PRO A 38 7.45 2.68 -2.04
C PRO A 38 6.94 3.47 -0.82
N GLY A 39 5.64 3.39 -0.56
CA GLY A 39 4.99 4.14 0.51
C GLY A 39 4.43 5.49 0.07
N GLN A 40 4.77 5.95 -1.13
CA GLN A 40 4.14 7.12 -1.74
C GLN A 40 2.75 6.77 -2.30
N PHE A 41 1.94 7.81 -2.53
CA PHE A 41 0.57 7.69 -3.02
C PHE A 41 0.31 8.68 -4.16
N ALA A 42 -0.85 8.56 -4.78
CA ALA A 42 -1.38 9.51 -5.75
C ALA A 42 -2.79 9.97 -5.34
N GLU A 43 -3.21 11.15 -5.78
CA GLU A 43 -4.57 11.65 -5.64
C GLU A 43 -5.28 11.70 -6.98
N PHE A 44 -6.42 11.01 -7.07
CA PHE A 44 -7.23 10.91 -8.27
C PHE A 44 -8.42 11.85 -8.22
N TYR A 45 -8.61 12.63 -9.28
CA TYR A 45 -9.86 13.37 -9.45
C TYR A 45 -10.95 12.42 -9.94
N VAL A 46 -12.05 12.42 -9.23
CA VAL A 46 -13.28 11.75 -9.65
C VAL A 46 -14.37 12.80 -9.81
N PRO A 47 -15.32 12.62 -10.74
CA PRO A 47 -16.40 13.57 -10.90
C PRO A 47 -17.07 13.85 -9.55
N PRO A 48 -17.31 15.11 -9.19
CA PRO A 48 -17.91 15.46 -7.91
C PRO A 48 -19.33 14.91 -7.83
N THR A 49 -19.60 14.24 -6.72
CA THR A 49 -20.95 13.81 -6.33
C THR A 49 -21.34 14.58 -5.06
N LEU A 50 -22.61 14.49 -4.66
CA LEU A 50 -23.05 15.07 -3.38
C LEU A 50 -22.27 14.53 -2.15
N GLN A 51 -21.54 13.43 -2.33
CA GLN A 51 -20.80 12.75 -1.25
C GLN A 51 -19.27 12.82 -1.40
N SER A 52 -18.73 13.30 -2.52
CA SER A 52 -17.29 13.36 -2.76
C SER A 52 -16.90 14.63 -3.49
N PHE A 53 -16.25 15.56 -2.75
CA PHE A 53 -15.70 16.80 -3.31
C PHE A 53 -14.19 16.77 -3.42
N LEU A 54 -13.53 15.80 -2.77
CA LEU A 54 -12.09 15.72 -2.69
C LEU A 54 -11.56 14.64 -3.64
N ARG A 55 -10.30 14.79 -4.01
CA ARG A 55 -9.56 13.74 -4.70
C ARG A 55 -9.46 12.50 -3.82
N ILE A 56 -9.29 11.34 -4.44
CA ILE A 56 -9.15 10.06 -3.74
C ILE A 56 -7.66 9.74 -3.61
N PRO A 57 -7.11 9.68 -2.40
CA PRO A 57 -5.75 9.24 -2.19
C PRO A 57 -5.66 7.71 -2.29
N LEU A 58 -4.72 7.22 -3.09
CA LEU A 58 -4.46 5.79 -3.26
C LEU A 58 -2.96 5.51 -3.21
N SER A 59 -2.56 4.54 -2.39
CA SER A 59 -1.18 4.10 -2.30
C SER A 59 -0.70 3.49 -3.61
N ILE A 60 0.50 3.85 -4.02
CA ILE A 60 1.16 3.25 -5.19
C ILE A 60 1.47 1.79 -4.86
N HIS A 61 0.84 0.87 -5.59
CA HIS A 61 0.97 -0.57 -5.39
C HIS A 61 2.24 -1.14 -6.01
N TYR A 62 2.55 -0.70 -7.23
CA TYR A 62 3.74 -1.12 -7.96
C TYR A 62 4.10 -0.12 -9.06
N VAL A 63 5.38 -0.07 -9.41
CA VAL A 63 5.89 0.72 -10.54
C VAL A 63 6.83 -0.15 -11.35
N SER A 64 6.56 -0.25 -12.65
CA SER A 64 7.45 -0.85 -13.65
C SER A 64 7.99 0.22 -14.60
N ASP A 65 8.72 -0.15 -15.63
CA ASP A 65 9.26 0.80 -16.62
C ASP A 65 8.16 1.48 -17.47
N LYS A 66 6.96 0.89 -17.54
CA LYS A 66 5.89 1.34 -18.44
C LYS A 66 4.59 1.71 -17.75
N GLU A 67 4.38 1.23 -16.54
CA GLU A 67 3.09 1.36 -15.87
C GLU A 67 3.23 1.58 -14.37
N ILE A 68 2.22 2.22 -13.82
CA ILE A 68 2.00 2.38 -12.38
C ILE A 68 0.68 1.72 -12.00
N LEU A 69 0.69 0.93 -10.94
CA LEU A 69 -0.42 0.11 -10.48
C LEU A 69 -0.96 0.59 -9.15
N PHE A 70 -2.29 0.49 -9.01
CA PHE A 70 -3.01 0.80 -7.78
C PHE A 70 -3.95 -0.35 -7.43
N LEU A 71 -3.80 -0.92 -6.24
CA LEU A 71 -4.76 -1.88 -5.68
C LEU A 71 -5.83 -1.10 -4.93
N ILE A 72 -7.08 -1.27 -5.33
CA ILE A 72 -8.19 -0.43 -4.88
C ILE A 72 -9.31 -1.28 -4.30
N GLN A 73 -9.72 -0.97 -3.08
CA GLN A 73 -10.92 -1.52 -2.47
C GLN A 73 -12.14 -0.67 -2.85
N ILE A 74 -13.21 -1.32 -3.29
CA ILE A 74 -14.49 -0.66 -3.59
C ILE A 74 -15.19 -0.35 -2.26
N LYS A 75 -15.17 0.93 -1.85
CA LYS A 75 -15.80 1.39 -0.59
C LYS A 75 -16.89 2.44 -0.80
N GLY A 76 -16.67 3.37 -1.68
CA GLY A 76 -17.56 4.53 -1.90
C GLY A 76 -17.70 4.88 -3.37
N GLU A 77 -18.47 5.92 -3.66
CA GLU A 77 -18.80 6.32 -5.04
C GLU A 77 -17.56 6.59 -5.90
N GLY A 78 -16.53 7.20 -5.33
CA GLY A 78 -15.31 7.46 -6.10
C GLY A 78 -14.54 6.19 -6.49
N THR A 79 -14.43 5.20 -5.59
CA THR A 79 -13.80 3.92 -5.94
C THR A 79 -14.67 3.07 -6.87
N LYS A 80 -16.01 3.21 -6.78
CA LYS A 80 -16.93 2.62 -7.78
C LYS A 80 -16.71 3.23 -9.14
N TYR A 81 -16.59 4.58 -9.22
CA TYR A 81 -16.27 5.26 -10.47
C TYR A 81 -14.95 4.77 -11.06
N LEU A 82 -13.87 4.67 -10.26
CA LEU A 82 -12.59 4.15 -10.74
C LEU A 82 -12.70 2.71 -11.28
N LYS A 83 -13.59 1.89 -10.71
CA LYS A 83 -13.86 0.52 -11.21
C LYS A 83 -14.52 0.52 -12.60
N THR A 84 -15.25 1.58 -12.98
CA THR A 84 -15.89 1.66 -14.31
C THR A 84 -14.97 2.08 -15.44
N LEU A 85 -13.78 2.58 -15.12
CA LEU A 85 -12.82 3.03 -16.12
C LEU A 85 -12.38 1.88 -17.02
N GLN A 86 -12.26 2.16 -18.30
CA GLN A 86 -11.87 1.21 -19.34
C GLN A 86 -10.54 1.60 -19.97
N LYS A 87 -9.89 0.65 -20.61
CA LYS A 87 -8.67 0.88 -21.37
C LYS A 87 -8.83 2.04 -22.36
N GLY A 88 -7.93 3.01 -22.27
CA GLY A 88 -7.92 4.24 -23.08
C GLY A 88 -8.55 5.44 -22.38
N ASP A 89 -9.31 5.24 -21.30
CA ASP A 89 -9.81 6.35 -20.50
C ASP A 89 -8.67 7.15 -19.88
N ARG A 90 -8.93 8.40 -19.54
CA ARG A 90 -7.97 9.30 -18.91
C ARG A 90 -8.43 9.69 -17.53
N ILE A 91 -7.51 9.71 -16.59
CA ILE A 91 -7.80 10.16 -15.23
C ILE A 91 -6.82 11.21 -14.76
N ASP A 92 -7.37 12.31 -14.27
CA ASP A 92 -6.60 13.43 -13.71
C ASP A 92 -5.99 13.02 -12.37
N THR A 93 -4.67 13.14 -12.24
CA THR A 93 -3.91 12.58 -11.13
C THR A 93 -2.80 13.54 -10.68
N ILE A 94 -2.59 13.62 -9.37
CA ILE A 94 -1.44 14.28 -8.76
C ILE A 94 -0.56 13.20 -8.13
N LEU A 95 0.71 13.11 -8.54
CA LEU A 95 1.66 12.11 -8.04
C LEU A 95 3.13 12.55 -8.20
N PRO A 96 4.13 11.91 -7.52
CA PRO A 96 3.92 11.15 -6.30
C PRO A 96 3.73 12.09 -5.11
N LEU A 97 2.98 11.65 -4.14
CA LEU A 97 2.70 12.38 -2.90
C LEU A 97 3.22 11.58 -1.70
N GLY A 98 3.42 12.27 -0.58
CA GLY A 98 3.90 11.64 0.65
C GLY A 98 5.40 11.36 0.64
N LYS A 99 5.86 10.72 1.73
CA LYS A 99 7.24 10.28 1.93
C LYS A 99 7.32 8.78 1.72
N GLY A 100 8.35 8.31 1.02
CA GLY A 100 8.62 6.88 0.86
C GLY A 100 9.17 6.23 2.12
N PHE A 101 9.08 4.90 2.20
CA PHE A 101 9.73 4.09 3.21
C PHE A 101 11.26 4.13 3.07
N THR A 102 11.95 3.95 4.20
CA THR A 102 13.40 3.74 4.21
C THR A 102 13.75 2.38 3.59
N ILE A 103 14.71 2.34 2.68
CA ILE A 103 15.16 1.11 2.04
C ILE A 103 16.59 0.79 2.51
N PRO A 104 16.77 -0.09 3.49
CA PRO A 104 18.09 -0.53 3.93
C PRO A 104 18.73 -1.51 2.93
N THR A 105 19.97 -1.89 3.18
CA THR A 105 20.70 -2.88 2.37
C THR A 105 21.21 -4.00 3.27
N ASN A 106 21.11 -5.25 2.82
CA ASN A 106 21.59 -6.45 3.52
C ASN A 106 21.01 -6.58 4.95
N LYS A 107 19.70 -6.36 5.11
CA LYS A 107 19.00 -6.41 6.39
C LYS A 107 17.95 -7.51 6.42
N LYS A 108 17.60 -7.97 7.63
CA LYS A 108 16.45 -8.83 7.89
C LYS A 108 15.24 -7.97 8.23
N VAL A 109 14.19 -8.07 7.43
CA VAL A 109 13.05 -7.17 7.52
C VAL A 109 11.72 -7.95 7.63
N ALA A 110 10.78 -7.39 8.38
CA ALA A 110 9.41 -7.88 8.44
C ALA A 110 8.46 -6.88 7.76
N LEU A 111 7.56 -7.37 6.91
CA LEU A 111 6.46 -6.61 6.32
C LEU A 111 5.14 -7.16 6.85
N ILE A 112 4.31 -6.32 7.47
CA ILE A 112 3.02 -6.72 8.03
C ILE A 112 1.90 -5.96 7.31
N GLY A 113 1.09 -6.69 6.55
CA GLY A 113 -0.01 -6.12 5.76
C GLY A 113 -1.36 -6.66 6.17
N GLY A 114 -2.38 -5.79 6.28
CA GLY A 114 -3.75 -6.18 6.58
C GLY A 114 -4.75 -5.72 5.52
N GLY A 115 -5.49 -6.67 4.92
CA GLY A 115 -6.49 -6.39 3.89
C GLY A 115 -5.89 -5.59 2.73
N CYS A 116 -6.55 -4.49 2.33
CA CYS A 116 -6.06 -3.60 1.26
C CYS A 116 -4.73 -2.91 1.61
N GLY A 117 -4.32 -2.87 2.89
CA GLY A 117 -3.02 -2.32 3.31
C GLY A 117 -1.80 -3.05 2.78
N ILE A 118 -1.97 -4.23 2.15
CA ILE A 118 -0.88 -4.88 1.40
C ILE A 118 -0.46 -4.08 0.15
N ALA A 119 -1.29 -3.14 -0.31
CA ALA A 119 -1.07 -2.40 -1.54
C ALA A 119 0.34 -1.78 -1.64
N PRO A 120 0.81 -0.91 -0.71
CA PRO A 120 2.13 -0.31 -0.82
C PRO A 120 3.28 -1.27 -0.52
N LEU A 121 2.99 -2.42 0.12
CA LEU A 121 4.02 -3.38 0.54
C LEU A 121 4.59 -4.19 -0.62
N LEU A 122 3.87 -4.36 -1.74
CA LEU A 122 4.40 -5.09 -2.89
C LEU A 122 5.56 -4.33 -3.55
N PHE A 123 5.40 -3.04 -3.77
CA PHE A 123 6.46 -2.20 -4.31
C PHE A 123 7.63 -2.09 -3.34
N LEU A 124 7.35 -2.02 -2.03
CA LEU A 124 8.38 -2.07 -1.00
C LEU A 124 9.16 -3.38 -1.05
N SER A 125 8.47 -4.53 -1.12
CA SER A 125 9.11 -5.85 -1.24
C SER A 125 10.04 -5.94 -2.44
N ASN A 126 9.61 -5.42 -3.59
CA ASN A 126 10.44 -5.37 -4.80
C ASN A 126 11.73 -4.58 -4.57
N ARG A 127 11.63 -3.37 -3.97
CA ARG A 127 12.79 -2.51 -3.71
C ARG A 127 13.71 -3.08 -2.63
N LEU A 128 13.15 -3.71 -1.60
CA LEU A 128 13.93 -4.40 -0.56
C LEU A 128 14.70 -5.59 -1.13
N ALA A 129 14.09 -6.39 -2.01
CA ALA A 129 14.76 -7.49 -2.69
C ALA A 129 15.93 -7.02 -3.57
N ALA A 130 15.74 -5.93 -4.32
CA ALA A 130 16.79 -5.32 -5.14
C ALA A 130 17.99 -4.82 -4.31
N ASN A 131 17.81 -4.61 -3.00
CA ASN A 131 18.84 -4.20 -2.06
C ASN A 131 19.29 -5.37 -1.12
N ASN A 132 19.11 -6.62 -1.56
CA ASN A 132 19.54 -7.83 -0.88
C ASN A 132 19.00 -7.99 0.56
N ASN A 133 17.79 -7.51 0.86
CA ASN A 133 17.18 -7.70 2.16
C ASN A 133 16.48 -9.06 2.24
N GLN A 134 16.64 -9.76 3.36
CA GLN A 134 15.87 -10.96 3.68
C GLN A 134 14.50 -10.55 4.22
N GLN A 135 13.43 -10.98 3.56
CA GLN A 135 12.08 -10.55 3.87
C GLN A 135 11.24 -11.67 4.48
N HIS A 136 10.55 -11.36 5.58
CA HIS A 136 9.46 -12.14 6.17
C HIS A 136 8.17 -11.32 6.02
N ILE A 137 7.21 -11.86 5.28
CA ILE A 137 6.02 -11.12 4.83
C ILE A 137 4.79 -11.73 5.49
N PHE A 138 4.17 -10.97 6.37
CA PHE A 138 2.99 -11.34 7.14
C PHE A 138 1.75 -10.69 6.53
N LEU A 139 0.83 -11.49 5.98
CA LEU A 139 -0.38 -11.01 5.32
C LEU A 139 -1.62 -11.48 6.06
N GLY A 140 -2.41 -10.53 6.56
CA GLY A 140 -3.64 -10.79 7.31
C GLY A 140 -4.89 -10.43 6.51
N PHE A 141 -5.88 -11.33 6.55
CA PHE A 141 -7.17 -11.14 5.90
C PHE A 141 -8.30 -11.62 6.81
N ARG A 142 -9.55 -11.26 6.50
CA ARG A 142 -10.70 -11.76 7.26
C ARG A 142 -11.01 -13.22 6.97
N ASN A 143 -10.93 -13.60 5.69
CA ASN A 143 -11.26 -14.94 5.20
C ASN A 143 -10.55 -15.24 3.88
N TYR A 144 -10.72 -16.47 3.37
CA TYR A 144 -10.15 -16.92 2.10
C TYR A 144 -10.54 -16.02 0.90
N GLU A 145 -11.80 -15.58 0.82
CA GLU A 145 -12.27 -14.76 -0.32
C GLU A 145 -11.56 -13.39 -0.41
N GLN A 146 -11.08 -12.89 0.73
CA GLN A 146 -10.34 -11.64 0.81
C GLN A 146 -8.82 -11.82 0.73
N ALA A 147 -8.33 -13.07 0.82
CA ALA A 147 -6.92 -13.38 0.66
C ALA A 147 -6.50 -13.17 -0.81
N MET A 148 -5.65 -12.18 -1.06
CA MET A 148 -5.32 -11.75 -2.42
C MET A 148 -3.83 -11.51 -2.61
N LEU A 149 -3.38 -11.59 -3.86
CA LEU A 149 -2.04 -11.23 -4.33
C LEU A 149 -0.88 -11.95 -3.61
N ILE A 150 -1.15 -13.05 -2.93
CA ILE A 150 -0.14 -13.82 -2.17
C ILE A 150 0.99 -14.29 -3.11
N ASN A 151 0.65 -14.71 -4.33
CA ASN A 151 1.63 -15.18 -5.31
C ASN A 151 2.56 -14.06 -5.78
N ASP A 152 2.09 -12.80 -5.79
CA ASP A 152 2.91 -11.65 -6.19
C ASP A 152 4.03 -11.39 -5.17
N PHE A 153 3.81 -11.74 -3.89
CA PHE A 153 4.80 -11.60 -2.83
C PHE A 153 5.78 -12.78 -2.72
N LYS A 154 5.39 -14.01 -3.16
CA LYS A 154 6.20 -15.23 -2.99
C LYS A 154 7.63 -15.13 -3.52
N LYS A 155 7.85 -14.34 -4.54
CA LYS A 155 9.16 -14.16 -5.17
C LYS A 155 10.13 -13.28 -4.35
N TYR A 156 9.63 -12.63 -3.29
CA TYR A 156 10.42 -11.66 -2.53
C TYR A 156 10.85 -12.15 -1.15
N GLY A 157 10.19 -13.17 -0.59
CA GLY A 157 10.55 -13.66 0.74
C GLY A 157 9.65 -14.76 1.26
N GLU A 158 9.85 -15.14 2.53
CA GLU A 158 9.00 -16.08 3.24
C GLU A 158 7.65 -15.42 3.54
N ILE A 159 6.55 -16.11 3.17
CA ILE A 159 5.20 -15.59 3.39
C ILE A 159 4.51 -16.37 4.50
N ILE A 160 3.93 -15.63 5.41
CA ILE A 160 3.04 -16.12 6.45
C ILE A 160 1.69 -15.46 6.22
N VAL A 161 0.65 -16.29 6.05
CA VAL A 161 -0.73 -15.80 5.85
C VAL A 161 -1.58 -16.22 7.03
N ALA A 162 -2.42 -15.31 7.50
CA ALA A 162 -3.44 -15.61 8.49
C ALA A 162 -4.81 -15.09 8.05
N THR A 163 -5.87 -15.83 8.40
CA THR A 163 -7.25 -15.37 8.28
C THR A 163 -7.95 -15.43 9.63
N ASP A 164 -8.79 -14.42 9.92
CA ASP A 164 -9.48 -14.30 11.19
C ASP A 164 -10.32 -15.56 11.47
N ASP A 165 -10.98 -16.10 10.45
CA ASP A 165 -11.83 -17.29 10.53
C ASP A 165 -11.08 -18.62 10.39
N GLY A 166 -9.82 -18.61 9.98
CA GLY A 166 -8.99 -19.78 9.73
C GLY A 166 -9.30 -20.51 8.42
N SER A 167 -10.00 -19.87 7.49
CA SER A 167 -10.34 -20.47 6.19
C SER A 167 -9.13 -20.58 5.25
N PHE A 168 -8.02 -19.87 5.54
CA PHE A 168 -6.78 -19.96 4.79
C PHE A 168 -5.57 -19.54 5.64
N GLY A 169 -4.47 -20.30 5.57
CA GLY A 169 -3.26 -20.07 6.37
C GLY A 169 -3.46 -20.34 7.86
N ASP A 170 -2.76 -19.58 8.70
CA ASP A 170 -2.92 -19.65 10.16
C ASP A 170 -4.27 -19.01 10.58
N LYS A 171 -4.91 -19.59 11.61
CA LYS A 171 -6.14 -19.00 12.18
C LYS A 171 -5.81 -17.89 13.16
N GLY A 172 -6.42 -16.73 12.97
CA GLY A 172 -6.34 -15.59 13.88
C GLY A 172 -5.81 -14.33 13.25
N VAL A 173 -5.58 -13.30 14.07
CA VAL A 173 -5.10 -11.99 13.60
C VAL A 173 -3.60 -12.05 13.31
N ILE A 174 -3.19 -11.44 12.20
CA ILE A 174 -1.79 -11.51 11.74
C ILE A 174 -0.79 -10.92 12.75
N THR A 175 -1.22 -9.97 13.59
CA THR A 175 -0.36 -9.39 14.62
C THR A 175 0.02 -10.40 15.71
N ASP A 176 -0.89 -11.31 16.08
CA ASP A 176 -0.61 -12.35 17.06
C ASP A 176 0.34 -13.41 16.49
N ILE A 177 0.20 -13.69 15.18
CA ILE A 177 1.13 -14.58 14.47
C ILE A 177 2.51 -13.95 14.36
N PHE A 178 2.58 -12.65 14.04
CA PHE A 178 3.81 -11.89 14.02
C PHE A 178 4.50 -11.90 15.40
N GLU A 179 3.75 -11.65 16.49
CA GLU A 179 4.28 -11.66 17.85
C GLU A 179 4.83 -13.03 18.26
N LYS A 180 4.13 -14.12 17.89
CA LYS A 180 4.59 -15.50 18.15
C LYS A 180 5.82 -15.90 17.33
N LYS A 181 5.95 -15.37 16.12
CA LYS A 181 7.08 -15.62 15.21
C LYS A 181 8.11 -14.50 15.24
N LEU A 182 8.11 -13.70 16.33
CA LEU A 182 9.00 -12.58 16.46
C LEU A 182 10.44 -13.04 16.46
N GLU A 183 11.22 -12.49 15.55
CA GLU A 183 12.65 -12.69 15.46
C GLU A 183 13.36 -11.33 15.57
N LYS A 184 14.69 -11.35 15.57
CA LYS A 184 15.47 -10.11 15.53
C LYS A 184 15.43 -9.53 14.11
N PHE A 185 14.43 -8.69 13.83
CA PHE A 185 14.37 -7.89 12.62
C PHE A 185 15.12 -6.57 12.79
N ASP A 186 15.81 -6.14 11.73
CA ASP A 186 16.43 -4.81 11.68
C ASP A 186 15.39 -3.72 11.42
N TYR A 187 14.38 -4.03 10.58
CA TYR A 187 13.29 -3.12 10.21
C TYR A 187 11.96 -3.87 10.17
N VAL A 188 10.92 -3.18 10.62
CA VAL A 188 9.52 -3.63 10.53
C VAL A 188 8.73 -2.58 9.75
N TYR A 189 7.99 -3.01 8.75
CA TYR A 189 7.10 -2.15 7.95
C TYR A 189 5.68 -2.63 8.09
N SER A 190 4.74 -1.70 8.28
CA SER A 190 3.34 -2.10 8.38
C SER A 190 2.41 -1.13 7.65
N CYS A 191 1.36 -1.71 7.03
CA CYS A 191 0.25 -0.97 6.47
C CYS A 191 -1.04 -1.77 6.57
N GLY A 192 -2.13 -1.12 7.00
CA GLY A 192 -3.42 -1.76 7.19
C GLY A 192 -4.33 -1.00 8.16
N PRO A 193 -5.35 -1.68 8.73
CA PRO A 193 -6.27 -1.07 9.67
C PRO A 193 -5.58 -0.49 10.91
N THR A 194 -6.05 0.64 11.41
CA THR A 194 -5.46 1.38 12.54
C THR A 194 -5.24 0.49 13.78
N ILE A 195 -6.19 -0.41 14.07
CA ILE A 195 -6.06 -1.34 15.22
C ILE A 195 -4.86 -2.26 15.03
N MET A 196 -4.65 -2.78 13.81
CA MET A 196 -3.49 -3.60 13.48
C MET A 196 -2.18 -2.81 13.61
N LEU A 197 -2.15 -1.59 13.08
CA LEU A 197 -0.96 -0.73 13.14
C LEU A 197 -0.57 -0.40 14.58
N ASN A 198 -1.55 -0.07 15.44
CA ASN A 198 -1.32 0.19 16.86
C ASN A 198 -0.67 -1.02 17.55
N LYS A 199 -1.21 -2.24 17.31
CA LYS A 199 -0.66 -3.46 17.89
C LYS A 199 0.77 -3.74 17.40
N VAL A 200 1.04 -3.55 16.09
CA VAL A 200 2.40 -3.69 15.53
C VAL A 200 3.36 -2.70 16.19
N MET A 201 2.97 -1.43 16.33
CA MET A 201 3.79 -0.41 16.98
C MET A 201 4.08 -0.74 18.44
N GLU A 202 3.09 -1.27 19.18
CA GLU A 202 3.27 -1.72 20.58
C GLU A 202 4.28 -2.88 20.67
N ILE A 203 4.13 -3.90 19.82
CA ILE A 203 5.06 -5.04 19.73
C ILE A 203 6.47 -4.54 19.44
N CYS A 204 6.63 -3.67 18.43
CA CYS A 204 7.94 -3.13 18.05
C CYS A 204 8.56 -2.28 19.17
N LYS A 205 7.78 -1.43 19.82
CA LYS A 205 8.24 -0.61 20.94
C LYS A 205 8.73 -1.46 22.12
N TYR A 206 7.95 -2.48 22.49
CA TYR A 206 8.32 -3.41 23.58
C TYR A 206 9.63 -4.16 23.29
N ASN A 207 9.80 -4.60 22.03
CA ASN A 207 10.97 -5.35 21.59
C ASN A 207 12.12 -4.49 21.05
N LYS A 208 12.01 -3.15 21.10
CA LYS A 208 13.01 -2.18 20.61
C LYS A 208 13.36 -2.38 19.13
N LEU A 209 12.38 -2.71 18.32
CA LEU A 209 12.51 -2.86 16.87
C LEU A 209 12.23 -1.53 16.18
N TYR A 210 13.00 -1.22 15.14
CA TYR A 210 12.70 -0.06 14.29
C TYR A 210 11.46 -0.35 13.44
N CYS A 211 10.47 0.55 13.49
CA CYS A 211 9.19 0.35 12.82
C CYS A 211 8.78 1.59 12.02
N GLU A 212 8.41 1.37 10.76
CA GLU A 212 7.75 2.37 9.92
C GLU A 212 6.35 1.91 9.56
N VAL A 213 5.36 2.80 9.70
CA VAL A 213 3.96 2.50 9.37
C VAL A 213 3.45 3.47 8.33
N SER A 214 2.62 2.97 7.40
CA SER A 214 1.85 3.80 6.49
C SER A 214 0.46 4.02 7.05
N LEU A 215 0.15 5.27 7.40
CA LEU A 215 -1.13 5.67 7.96
C LEU A 215 -2.05 6.21 6.85
N GLU A 216 -3.29 5.76 6.84
CA GLU A 216 -4.35 6.34 6.03
C GLU A 216 -5.13 7.35 6.88
N THR A 217 -5.15 8.62 6.46
CA THR A 217 -5.93 9.68 7.09
C THR A 217 -6.77 10.42 6.04
N LEU A 218 -7.78 11.15 6.49
CA LEU A 218 -8.51 12.07 5.63
C LEU A 218 -7.55 13.14 5.11
N MET A 219 -7.48 13.26 3.79
CA MET A 219 -6.62 14.22 3.12
C MET A 219 -7.44 15.27 2.40
N GLY A 220 -6.99 16.53 2.50
CA GLY A 220 -7.60 17.64 1.75
C GLY A 220 -6.86 17.90 0.44
N CYS A 221 -5.61 18.31 0.51
CA CYS A 221 -4.85 18.74 -0.66
C CYS A 221 -3.69 17.83 -1.07
N GLY A 222 -3.30 16.85 -0.24
CA GLY A 222 -2.18 15.93 -0.49
C GLY A 222 -0.79 16.57 -0.67
N ILE A 223 -0.73 17.87 -0.91
CA ILE A 223 0.53 18.60 -1.22
C ILE A 223 1.13 19.32 -0.02
N GLY A 224 0.46 19.28 1.16
CA GLY A 224 0.91 19.95 2.38
C GLY A 224 0.46 21.42 2.52
N ALA A 225 -0.38 21.94 1.63
CA ALA A 225 -0.89 23.31 1.69
C ALA A 225 -2.04 23.48 2.72
N CYS A 226 -2.85 22.42 2.93
CA CYS A 226 -3.80 22.36 4.04
C CYS A 226 -3.13 21.73 5.27
N LEU A 227 -3.56 22.15 6.46
CA LEU A 227 -2.98 21.63 7.72
C LEU A 227 -3.50 20.22 8.12
N CYS A 228 -4.27 19.55 7.26
CA CYS A 228 -4.84 18.22 7.55
C CYS A 228 -3.78 17.14 7.82
N LEU A 229 -2.57 17.26 7.25
CA LEU A 229 -1.47 16.30 7.43
C LEU A 229 -0.48 16.72 8.52
N SER A 230 -0.72 17.81 9.25
CA SER A 230 0.21 18.29 10.29
C SER A 230 0.27 17.36 11.53
N LEU A 231 -0.63 16.38 11.64
CA LEU A 231 -0.64 15.37 12.70
C LEU A 231 0.27 14.15 12.44
N ILE A 232 0.97 14.11 11.30
CA ILE A 232 1.80 12.95 10.92
C ILE A 232 3.28 13.11 11.36
N HIS A 233 3.60 14.16 12.08
CA HIS A 233 4.93 14.36 12.65
C HIS A 233 4.92 14.06 14.16
N ILE A 234 4.76 12.79 14.52
CA ILE A 234 5.04 12.31 15.87
C ILE A 234 6.16 11.29 15.78
#